data_1f6e25af5856f2857e17d4ab05bcbce4
#
_entry.id   1f6e25af5856f2857e17d4ab05bcbce4
#
_cell.length_a   1.000
_cell.length_b   1.000
_cell.length_c   1.000
_cell.angle_alpha   90.00
_cell.angle_beta   90.00
_cell.angle_gamma   90.00
#
_symmetry.space_group_name_H-M   'P 1'
#
loop_
_entity.id
_entity.type
_entity.pdbx_description
1 polymer ?
#
loop_
_entity_poly.entity_id
_entity_poly.type
_entity_poly.pdbx_seq_one_letter_code
_entity_poly.pdbx_strand_id
1 'polypeptide(L)'
;VRFRLQPPYIMKVGIVGYGFVGKALKNGIDNSVSVLNIDPKLNTSIKDLVPFQPNIIFICVPTPLCEDLSLDASVVHSVIDEILDYNIDSLIVLKSTILPNHLEKISQRVKRFIYNPEFLREKHANEDFLNSNLIVFGGEQKNINEIKDFYIEQTKCHCKSYVETDLVTASLIKYTINSYLATKVSFFNELKKIFVRANANDSWENFISYLQKDSRLG
;
A
#
# COMPACT_ATOMS: atom_id res chain seq x y z
N VAL A 1 44.42 -19.04 -11.18
CA VAL A 1 43.42 -18.64 -10.15
C VAL A 1 42.07 -18.59 -10.81
N ARG A 2 41.19 -19.59 -10.52
CA ARG A 2 39.80 -19.56 -11.01
C ARG A 2 39.03 -18.63 -10.08
N PHE A 3 38.69 -17.43 -10.54
CA PHE A 3 37.65 -16.61 -9.90
C PHE A 3 36.33 -17.38 -10.01
N ARG A 4 35.83 -17.93 -8.90
CA ARG A 4 34.43 -18.30 -8.77
C ARG A 4 33.63 -16.99 -8.78
N LEU A 5 33.02 -16.66 -9.90
CA LEU A 5 31.95 -15.66 -9.93
C LEU A 5 30.86 -16.17 -8.98
N GLN A 6 30.64 -15.47 -7.89
CA GLN A 6 29.44 -15.71 -7.08
C GLN A 6 28.24 -15.49 -8.00
N PRO A 7 27.22 -16.35 -7.96
CA PRO A 7 26.00 -16.10 -8.73
C PRO A 7 25.47 -14.72 -8.32
N PRO A 8 24.90 -13.96 -9.28
CA PRO A 8 24.34 -12.65 -8.98
C PRO A 8 23.32 -12.78 -7.85
N TYR A 9 23.41 -11.89 -6.86
CA TYR A 9 22.47 -11.85 -5.75
C TYR A 9 21.09 -11.55 -6.28
N ILE A 10 20.17 -12.51 -6.18
CA ILE A 10 18.79 -12.35 -6.63
C ILE A 10 17.97 -11.83 -5.45
N MET A 11 17.43 -10.62 -5.56
CA MET A 11 16.49 -10.07 -4.60
C MET A 11 15.24 -10.96 -4.54
N LYS A 12 14.78 -11.31 -3.34
CA LYS A 12 13.59 -12.13 -3.11
C LYS A 12 12.55 -11.36 -2.34
N VAL A 13 11.32 -11.36 -2.82
CA VAL A 13 10.19 -10.63 -2.25
C VAL A 13 9.03 -11.57 -1.99
N GLY A 14 8.50 -11.56 -0.76
CA GLY A 14 7.23 -12.15 -0.40
C GLY A 14 6.10 -11.13 -0.51
N ILE A 15 4.96 -11.50 -1.10
CA ILE A 15 3.74 -10.68 -1.11
C ILE A 15 2.63 -11.47 -0.43
N VAL A 16 2.20 -11.02 0.74
CA VAL A 16 1.12 -11.64 1.54
C VAL A 16 -0.18 -10.88 1.31
N GLY A 17 -1.19 -11.57 0.75
CA GLY A 17 -2.41 -10.96 0.24
C GLY A 17 -2.30 -10.60 -1.25
N TYR A 18 -2.87 -11.43 -2.12
CA TYR A 18 -2.78 -11.26 -3.57
C TYR A 18 -4.09 -10.69 -4.17
N GLY A 19 -4.65 -9.68 -3.46
CA GLY A 19 -5.74 -8.83 -3.93
C GLY A 19 -5.26 -7.80 -4.98
N PHE A 20 -6.03 -6.72 -5.20
CA PHE A 20 -5.67 -5.71 -6.20
C PHE A 20 -4.35 -4.99 -5.88
N VAL A 21 -4.05 -4.72 -4.60
CA VAL A 21 -2.79 -4.10 -4.16
C VAL A 21 -1.61 -5.02 -4.41
N GLY A 22 -1.69 -6.29 -3.95
CA GLY A 22 -0.62 -7.27 -4.14
C GLY A 22 -0.35 -7.57 -5.62
N LYS A 23 -1.39 -7.62 -6.46
CA LYS A 23 -1.25 -7.78 -7.91
C LYS A 23 -0.58 -6.57 -8.58
N ALA A 24 -0.98 -5.35 -8.22
CA ALA A 24 -0.37 -4.12 -8.75
C ALA A 24 1.12 -4.05 -8.38
N LEU A 25 1.46 -4.34 -7.13
CA LEU A 25 2.85 -4.43 -6.67
C LEU A 25 3.63 -5.48 -7.46
N LYS A 26 3.10 -6.71 -7.60
CA LYS A 26 3.75 -7.78 -8.37
C LYS A 26 4.03 -7.39 -9.81
N ASN A 27 3.07 -6.73 -10.47
CA ASN A 27 3.22 -6.27 -11.85
C ASN A 27 4.26 -5.14 -11.99
N GLY A 28 4.40 -4.33 -10.96
CA GLY A 28 5.37 -3.23 -10.93
C GLY A 28 6.78 -3.64 -10.53
N ILE A 29 6.99 -4.80 -9.90
CA ILE A 29 8.33 -5.32 -9.57
C ILE A 29 9.03 -5.81 -10.84
N ASP A 30 10.34 -5.55 -10.94
CA ASP A 30 11.15 -5.99 -12.08
C ASP A 30 11.27 -7.51 -12.17
N ASN A 31 11.42 -8.01 -13.39
CA ASN A 31 11.53 -9.45 -13.66
C ASN A 31 12.81 -10.09 -13.11
N SER A 32 13.81 -9.30 -12.75
CA SER A 32 15.05 -9.75 -12.09
C SER A 32 14.82 -10.17 -10.64
N VAL A 33 13.73 -9.71 -10.02
CA VAL A 33 13.36 -10.01 -8.64
C VAL A 33 12.55 -11.31 -8.56
N SER A 34 12.96 -12.23 -7.71
CA SER A 34 12.19 -13.45 -7.43
C SER A 34 11.04 -13.11 -6.49
N VAL A 35 9.81 -13.41 -6.87
CA VAL A 35 8.62 -13.07 -6.08
C VAL A 35 7.79 -14.31 -5.76
N LEU A 36 7.46 -14.49 -4.47
CA LEU A 36 6.52 -15.49 -3.99
C LEU A 36 5.25 -14.82 -3.45
N ASN A 37 4.11 -15.18 -4.04
CA ASN A 37 2.80 -14.66 -3.60
C ASN A 37 2.18 -15.63 -2.61
N ILE A 38 1.74 -15.10 -1.47
CA ILE A 38 1.08 -15.83 -0.40
C ILE A 38 -0.38 -15.38 -0.32
N ASP A 39 -1.29 -16.30 -0.63
CA ASP A 39 -2.74 -16.07 -0.55
C ASP A 39 -3.47 -17.43 -0.48
N PRO A 40 -4.46 -17.59 0.40
CA PRO A 40 -5.25 -18.84 0.46
C PRO A 40 -5.86 -19.24 -0.90
N LYS A 41 -6.21 -18.26 -1.76
CA LYS A 41 -6.74 -18.53 -3.12
C LYS A 41 -5.69 -19.13 -4.06
N LEU A 42 -4.42 -19.02 -3.73
CA LEU A 42 -3.30 -19.61 -4.47
C LEU A 42 -2.80 -20.92 -3.83
N ASN A 43 -3.46 -21.39 -2.76
CA ASN A 43 -3.03 -22.52 -1.93
C ASN A 43 -1.60 -22.34 -1.39
N THR A 44 -1.21 -21.12 -1.04
CA THR A 44 0.07 -20.77 -0.43
C THR A 44 -0.13 -20.17 0.96
N SER A 45 0.86 -20.33 1.84
CA SER A 45 0.83 -19.91 3.25
C SER A 45 2.14 -19.24 3.66
N ILE A 46 2.17 -18.59 4.81
CA ILE A 46 3.39 -17.96 5.37
C ILE A 46 4.52 -18.98 5.50
N LYS A 47 4.21 -20.26 5.77
CA LYS A 47 5.19 -21.35 5.85
C LYS A 47 6.04 -21.48 4.57
N ASP A 48 5.47 -21.18 3.40
CA ASP A 48 6.18 -21.28 2.11
C ASP A 48 7.29 -20.21 1.97
N LEU A 49 7.24 -19.14 2.77
CA LEU A 49 8.30 -18.13 2.85
C LEU A 49 9.56 -18.66 3.56
N VAL A 50 9.45 -19.70 4.41
CA VAL A 50 10.59 -20.25 5.17
C VAL A 50 11.71 -20.76 4.24
N PRO A 51 11.45 -21.68 3.30
CA PRO A 51 12.48 -22.11 2.34
C PRO A 51 12.81 -21.04 1.30
N PHE A 52 11.89 -20.11 1.04
CA PHE A 52 12.10 -19.03 0.07
C PHE A 52 13.06 -17.96 0.58
N GLN A 53 13.05 -17.66 1.89
CA GLN A 53 13.92 -16.66 2.55
C GLN A 53 13.88 -15.29 1.85
N PRO A 54 12.74 -14.58 1.88
CA PRO A 54 12.61 -13.27 1.25
C PRO A 54 13.44 -12.21 1.99
N ASN A 55 13.96 -11.23 1.24
CA ASN A 55 14.61 -10.03 1.80
C ASN A 55 13.57 -9.04 2.33
N ILE A 56 12.44 -8.95 1.60
CA ILE A 56 11.33 -8.05 1.89
C ILE A 56 10.03 -8.85 1.85
N ILE A 57 9.14 -8.61 2.81
CA ILE A 57 7.78 -9.13 2.82
C ILE A 57 6.80 -7.95 2.81
N PHE A 58 6.03 -7.84 1.74
CA PHE A 58 4.91 -6.90 1.68
C PHE A 58 3.64 -7.56 2.20
N ILE A 59 2.94 -6.89 3.12
CA ILE A 59 1.65 -7.32 3.66
C ILE A 59 0.55 -6.45 3.06
N CYS A 60 -0.31 -7.08 2.23
CA CYS A 60 -1.39 -6.44 1.46
C CYS A 60 -2.74 -7.10 1.78
N VAL A 61 -2.92 -7.58 2.99
CA VAL A 61 -4.15 -8.27 3.42
C VAL A 61 -5.30 -7.28 3.69
N PRO A 62 -6.56 -7.71 3.57
CA PRO A 62 -7.70 -6.84 3.83
C PRO A 62 -7.81 -6.46 5.31
N THR A 63 -8.33 -5.25 5.57
CA THR A 63 -8.70 -4.74 6.90
C THR A 63 -10.15 -4.26 6.83
N PRO A 64 -11.13 -5.17 6.92
CA PRO A 64 -12.55 -4.82 6.79
C PRO A 64 -13.04 -4.00 7.99
N LEU A 65 -14.23 -3.40 7.84
CA LEU A 65 -14.93 -2.78 8.95
C LEU A 65 -15.70 -3.84 9.74
N CYS A 66 -15.66 -3.73 11.06
CA CYS A 66 -16.53 -4.45 11.96
C CYS A 66 -17.96 -3.86 11.96
N GLU A 67 -18.91 -4.53 12.62
CA GLU A 67 -20.29 -4.05 12.74
C GLU A 67 -20.39 -2.70 13.47
N ASP A 68 -19.47 -2.43 14.40
CA ASP A 68 -19.36 -1.16 15.13
C ASP A 68 -18.60 -0.06 14.36
N LEU A 69 -18.32 -0.29 13.07
CA LEU A 69 -17.55 0.57 12.19
C LEU A 69 -16.07 0.75 12.58
N SER A 70 -15.57 -0.01 13.55
CA SER A 70 -14.13 -0.07 13.81
C SER A 70 -13.40 -0.88 12.70
N LEU A 71 -12.10 -0.65 12.58
CA LEU A 71 -11.28 -1.38 11.60
C LEU A 71 -10.82 -2.71 12.21
N ASP A 72 -11.07 -3.81 11.50
CA ASP A 72 -10.55 -5.13 11.89
C ASP A 72 -9.11 -5.31 11.39
N ALA A 73 -8.17 -5.30 12.32
CA ALA A 73 -6.75 -5.55 12.06
C ALA A 73 -6.32 -6.99 12.38
N SER A 74 -7.24 -7.89 12.70
CA SER A 74 -6.94 -9.26 13.15
C SER A 74 -6.09 -10.03 12.15
N VAL A 75 -6.43 -9.95 10.86
CA VAL A 75 -5.68 -10.63 9.79
C VAL A 75 -4.25 -10.09 9.69
N VAL A 76 -4.04 -8.77 9.84
CA VAL A 76 -2.68 -8.19 9.84
C VAL A 76 -1.88 -8.74 11.03
N HIS A 77 -2.46 -8.75 12.23
CA HIS A 77 -1.78 -9.28 13.41
C HIS A 77 -1.48 -10.77 13.28
N SER A 78 -2.41 -11.59 12.78
CA SER A 78 -2.18 -13.02 12.54
C SER A 78 -1.03 -13.27 11.58
N VAL A 79 -0.95 -12.53 10.48
CA VAL A 79 0.18 -12.62 9.51
C VAL A 79 1.50 -12.24 10.17
N ILE A 80 1.54 -11.18 10.97
CA ILE A 80 2.74 -10.77 11.71
C ILE A 80 3.15 -11.85 12.71
N ASP A 81 2.19 -12.42 13.44
CA ASP A 81 2.44 -13.49 14.41
C ASP A 81 3.05 -14.72 13.73
N GLU A 82 2.49 -15.17 12.61
CA GLU A 82 3.03 -16.30 11.86
C GLU A 82 4.45 -16.04 11.33
N ILE A 83 4.74 -14.82 10.81
CA ILE A 83 6.08 -14.45 10.35
C ILE A 83 7.09 -14.52 11.50
N LEU A 84 6.72 -14.02 12.69
CA LEU A 84 7.56 -14.06 13.88
C LEU A 84 7.77 -15.48 14.39
N ASP A 85 6.73 -16.31 14.41
CA ASP A 85 6.77 -17.72 14.86
C ASP A 85 7.70 -18.56 13.98
N TYR A 86 7.72 -18.29 12.66
CA TYR A 86 8.65 -18.94 11.74
C TYR A 86 10.07 -18.32 11.74
N ASN A 87 10.33 -17.27 12.55
CA ASN A 87 11.61 -16.56 12.62
C ASN A 87 12.13 -16.12 11.24
N ILE A 88 11.26 -15.60 10.38
CA ILE A 88 11.65 -15.12 9.05
C ILE A 88 12.30 -13.75 9.19
N ASP A 89 13.62 -13.66 8.91
CA ASP A 89 14.37 -12.39 8.95
C ASP A 89 14.21 -11.62 7.63
N SER A 90 13.25 -10.73 7.59
CA SER A 90 12.93 -9.90 6.41
C SER A 90 12.58 -8.47 6.83
N LEU A 91 12.71 -7.52 5.91
CA LEU A 91 12.07 -6.22 6.06
C LEU A 91 10.56 -6.38 5.85
N ILE A 92 9.78 -6.11 6.89
CA ILE A 92 8.32 -6.18 6.82
C ILE A 92 7.76 -4.84 6.37
N VAL A 93 7.05 -4.81 5.26
CA VAL A 93 6.44 -3.62 4.67
C VAL A 93 4.92 -3.79 4.67
N LEU A 94 4.26 -3.10 5.58
CA LEU A 94 2.79 -3.13 5.68
C LEU A 94 2.15 -2.12 4.74
N LYS A 95 1.34 -2.59 3.81
CA LYS A 95 0.58 -1.76 2.86
C LYS A 95 -0.90 -1.62 3.24
N SER A 96 -1.42 -2.55 4.04
CA SER A 96 -2.82 -2.52 4.49
C SER A 96 -3.13 -1.26 5.28
N THR A 97 -4.31 -0.68 5.09
CA THR A 97 -4.76 0.50 5.86
C THR A 97 -4.98 0.10 7.32
N ILE A 98 -4.33 0.78 8.25
CA ILE A 98 -4.37 0.44 9.68
C ILE A 98 -4.19 1.70 10.54
N LEU A 99 -4.81 1.70 11.73
CA LEU A 99 -4.73 2.81 12.68
C LEU A 99 -3.36 2.90 13.36
N PRO A 100 -2.93 4.10 13.80
CA PRO A 100 -1.63 4.32 14.43
C PRO A 100 -1.34 3.41 15.62
N ASN A 101 -2.33 3.17 16.49
CA ASN A 101 -2.17 2.31 17.67
C ASN A 101 -1.79 0.86 17.35
N HIS A 102 -2.22 0.33 16.20
CA HIS A 102 -1.79 -0.99 15.74
C HIS A 102 -0.37 -0.97 15.19
N LEU A 103 0.02 0.10 14.47
CA LEU A 103 1.39 0.27 13.96
C LEU A 103 2.41 0.32 15.10
N GLU A 104 2.10 1.04 16.18
CA GLU A 104 2.94 1.09 17.38
C GLU A 104 3.11 -0.29 18.00
N LYS A 105 2.03 -1.07 18.17
CA LYS A 105 2.10 -2.44 18.70
C LYS A 105 2.93 -3.38 17.81
N ILE A 106 2.84 -3.25 16.49
CA ILE A 106 3.63 -4.06 15.56
C ILE A 106 5.11 -3.67 15.63
N SER A 107 5.43 -2.38 15.62
CA SER A 107 6.81 -1.89 15.65
C SER A 107 7.59 -2.26 16.91
N GLN A 108 6.90 -2.46 18.04
CA GLN A 108 7.53 -2.95 19.27
C GLN A 108 7.99 -4.42 19.18
N ARG A 109 7.42 -5.20 18.24
CA ARG A 109 7.67 -6.63 18.06
C ARG A 109 8.52 -6.94 16.84
N VAL A 110 8.43 -6.10 15.81
CA VAL A 110 9.11 -6.27 14.50
C VAL A 110 10.23 -5.24 14.37
N LYS A 111 11.49 -5.68 14.43
CA LYS A 111 12.65 -4.78 14.39
C LYS A 111 12.84 -4.07 13.04
N ARG A 112 12.55 -4.75 11.93
CA ARG A 112 12.68 -4.22 10.57
C ARG A 112 11.27 -4.03 10.00
N PHE A 113 10.67 -2.89 10.30
CA PHE A 113 9.26 -2.60 9.98
C PHE A 113 9.12 -1.25 9.27
N ILE A 114 8.31 -1.23 8.23
CA ILE A 114 7.89 -0.04 7.48
C ILE A 114 6.38 -0.07 7.27
N TYR A 115 5.74 1.05 7.48
CA TYR A 115 4.40 1.31 7.00
C TYR A 115 4.46 2.06 5.67
N ASN A 116 3.94 1.45 4.61
CA ASN A 116 3.90 2.01 3.26
C ASN A 116 2.45 1.94 2.72
N PRO A 117 1.56 2.83 3.17
CA PRO A 117 0.18 2.86 2.69
C PRO A 117 0.11 3.03 1.18
N GLU A 118 -0.94 2.48 0.58
CA GLU A 118 -1.23 2.60 -0.84
C GLU A 118 -2.28 3.68 -1.11
N PHE A 119 -2.28 4.27 -2.32
CA PHE A 119 -3.23 5.27 -2.79
C PHE A 119 -3.82 4.88 -4.15
N LEU A 120 -4.02 3.56 -4.35
CA LEU A 120 -4.44 2.98 -5.62
C LEU A 120 -5.97 2.95 -5.74
N ARG A 121 -6.48 3.27 -6.92
CA ARG A 121 -7.88 3.03 -7.28
C ARG A 121 -8.01 1.58 -7.76
N GLU A 122 -8.91 0.81 -7.19
CA GLU A 122 -9.04 -0.63 -7.46
C GLU A 122 -9.07 -0.96 -8.96
N LYS A 123 -9.87 -0.20 -9.76
CA LYS A 123 -10.01 -0.41 -11.20
C LYS A 123 -8.78 -0.01 -12.02
N HIS A 124 -7.89 0.81 -11.46
CA HIS A 124 -6.70 1.38 -12.11
C HIS A 124 -5.40 1.06 -11.36
N ALA A 125 -5.43 0.05 -10.48
CA ALA A 125 -4.36 -0.19 -9.51
C ALA A 125 -2.97 -0.37 -10.14
N ASN A 126 -2.88 -1.05 -11.29
CA ASN A 126 -1.61 -1.23 -12.00
C ASN A 126 -1.06 0.10 -12.55
N GLU A 127 -1.92 0.91 -13.16
CA GLU A 127 -1.54 2.21 -13.71
C GLU A 127 -1.16 3.18 -12.61
N ASP A 128 -1.97 3.23 -11.53
CA ASP A 128 -1.73 4.07 -10.37
C ASP A 128 -0.43 3.69 -9.64
N PHE A 129 -0.07 2.40 -9.61
CA PHE A 129 1.22 1.95 -9.05
C PHE A 129 2.39 2.43 -9.91
N LEU A 130 2.33 2.21 -11.23
CA LEU A 130 3.42 2.58 -12.14
C LEU A 130 3.65 4.09 -12.19
N ASN A 131 2.59 4.90 -12.14
CA ASN A 131 2.62 6.37 -12.24
C ASN A 131 2.25 7.03 -10.91
N SER A 132 2.73 6.50 -9.80
CA SER A 132 2.39 6.99 -8.47
C SER A 132 2.77 8.46 -8.29
N ASN A 133 1.83 9.29 -7.83
CA ASN A 133 2.14 10.69 -7.50
C ASN A 133 2.80 10.82 -6.14
N LEU A 134 2.53 9.88 -5.23
CA LEU A 134 2.96 9.92 -3.84
C LEU A 134 3.20 8.51 -3.32
N ILE A 135 4.38 8.29 -2.77
CA ILE A 135 4.70 7.11 -1.94
C ILE A 135 5.12 7.61 -0.57
N VAL A 136 4.51 7.04 0.48
CA VAL A 136 4.80 7.39 1.87
C VAL A 136 5.47 6.20 2.55
N PHE A 137 6.59 6.47 3.21
CA PHE A 137 7.28 5.51 4.07
C PHE A 137 7.30 6.01 5.51
N GLY A 138 6.67 5.26 6.40
CA GLY A 138 6.69 5.51 7.84
C GLY A 138 7.53 4.47 8.56
N GLY A 139 8.48 4.89 9.38
CA GLY A 139 9.34 3.98 10.15
C GLY A 139 10.71 4.56 10.48
N GLU A 140 11.64 3.67 10.84
CA GLU A 140 13.03 4.05 11.09
C GLU A 140 13.77 4.37 9.79
N GLN A 141 14.61 5.41 9.80
CA GLN A 141 15.30 5.91 8.62
C GLN A 141 16.13 4.83 7.88
N LYS A 142 16.77 3.91 8.62
CA LYS A 142 17.52 2.82 8.01
C LYS A 142 16.63 1.93 7.13
N ASN A 143 15.47 1.57 7.64
CA ASN A 143 14.50 0.72 6.93
C ASN A 143 13.83 1.49 5.78
N ILE A 144 13.61 2.81 5.96
CA ILE A 144 13.11 3.69 4.89
C ILE A 144 14.08 3.74 3.72
N ASN A 145 15.38 3.89 3.97
CA ASN A 145 16.39 3.91 2.91
C ASN A 145 16.36 2.59 2.12
N GLU A 146 16.34 1.45 2.81
CA GLU A 146 16.30 0.12 2.18
C GLU A 146 15.07 -0.07 1.27
N ILE A 147 13.89 0.29 1.75
CA ILE A 147 12.67 0.14 0.94
C ILE A 147 12.61 1.15 -0.21
N LYS A 148 13.12 2.36 -0.03
CA LYS A 148 13.18 3.39 -1.07
C LYS A 148 14.13 2.96 -2.19
N ASP A 149 15.31 2.42 -1.86
CA ASP A 149 16.25 1.88 -2.84
C ASP A 149 15.60 0.73 -3.63
N PHE A 150 14.87 -0.16 -2.95
CA PHE A 150 14.09 -1.21 -3.62
C PHE A 150 13.08 -0.63 -4.63
N TYR A 151 12.32 0.42 -4.25
CA TYR A 151 11.36 1.03 -5.18
C TYR A 151 12.04 1.65 -6.40
N ILE A 152 13.19 2.30 -6.21
CA ILE A 152 13.94 2.98 -7.28
C ILE A 152 14.62 1.97 -8.21
N GLU A 153 15.25 0.92 -7.65
CA GLU A 153 16.14 0.03 -8.40
C GLU A 153 15.46 -1.24 -8.90
N GLN A 154 14.39 -1.69 -8.21
CA GLN A 154 13.80 -3.02 -8.41
C GLN A 154 12.33 -2.96 -8.82
N THR A 155 11.82 -1.77 -9.15
CA THR A 155 10.44 -1.61 -9.64
C THR A 155 10.36 -0.70 -10.85
N LYS A 156 9.28 -0.84 -11.60
CA LYS A 156 8.90 0.02 -12.73
C LYS A 156 8.09 1.25 -12.29
N CYS A 157 8.04 1.52 -11.00
CA CYS A 157 7.28 2.63 -10.45
C CYS A 157 7.98 3.97 -10.70
N HIS A 158 7.30 4.87 -11.41
CA HIS A 158 7.77 6.24 -11.66
C HIS A 158 7.11 7.20 -10.65
N CYS A 159 7.56 7.13 -9.38
CA CYS A 159 7.02 7.98 -8.33
C CYS A 159 7.50 9.42 -8.46
N LYS A 160 6.56 10.39 -8.35
CA LYS A 160 6.88 11.83 -8.40
C LYS A 160 7.36 12.37 -7.05
N SER A 161 6.88 11.83 -5.94
CA SER A 161 7.18 12.33 -4.61
C SER A 161 7.26 11.21 -3.58
N TYR A 162 8.39 11.12 -2.90
CA TYR A 162 8.59 10.25 -1.75
C TYR A 162 8.50 11.06 -0.46
N VAL A 163 7.65 10.62 0.47
CA VAL A 163 7.55 11.18 1.82
C VAL A 163 8.10 10.18 2.82
N GLU A 164 9.08 10.61 3.59
CA GLU A 164 9.74 9.84 4.64
C GLU A 164 9.36 10.42 5.99
N THR A 165 8.76 9.61 6.87
CA THR A 165 8.21 10.10 8.13
C THR A 165 8.11 8.99 9.17
N ASP A 166 7.52 9.28 10.33
CA ASP A 166 7.19 8.29 11.36
C ASP A 166 5.91 7.51 11.03
N LEU A 167 5.66 6.42 11.77
CA LEU A 167 4.53 5.52 11.57
C LEU A 167 3.18 6.23 11.73
N VAL A 168 3.06 7.08 12.75
CA VAL A 168 1.82 7.79 13.08
C VAL A 168 1.47 8.78 11.98
N THR A 169 2.43 9.61 11.59
CA THR A 169 2.26 10.60 10.51
C THR A 169 1.90 9.92 9.19
N ALA A 170 2.56 8.80 8.83
CA ALA A 170 2.23 8.04 7.62
C ALA A 170 0.78 7.51 7.64
N SER A 171 0.31 7.03 8.80
CA SER A 171 -1.08 6.59 8.97
C SER A 171 -2.05 7.76 8.84
N LEU A 172 -1.77 8.89 9.48
CA LEU A 172 -2.60 10.09 9.39
C LEU A 172 -2.69 10.62 7.95
N ILE A 173 -1.59 10.61 7.19
CA ILE A 173 -1.60 10.97 5.76
C ILE A 173 -2.59 10.07 5.00
N LYS A 174 -2.51 8.74 5.20
CA LYS A 174 -3.41 7.79 4.54
C LYS A 174 -4.88 8.08 4.87
N TYR A 175 -5.20 8.19 6.16
CA TYR A 175 -6.58 8.43 6.59
C TYR A 175 -7.09 9.80 6.14
N THR A 176 -6.26 10.85 6.21
CA THR A 176 -6.66 12.20 5.79
C THR A 176 -7.01 12.24 4.32
N ILE A 177 -6.16 11.67 3.45
CA ILE A 177 -6.42 11.62 2.00
C ILE A 177 -7.71 10.84 1.71
N ASN A 178 -7.87 9.66 2.29
CA ASN A 178 -9.06 8.84 2.07
C ASN A 178 -10.34 9.53 2.55
N SER A 179 -10.32 10.14 3.76
CA SER A 179 -11.47 10.84 4.33
C SER A 179 -11.82 12.09 3.54
N TYR A 180 -10.82 12.85 3.09
CA TYR A 180 -11.04 14.02 2.22
C TYR A 180 -11.71 13.61 0.90
N LEU A 181 -11.21 12.56 0.24
CA LEU A 181 -11.80 12.08 -1.00
C LEU A 181 -13.23 11.56 -0.80
N ALA A 182 -13.50 10.84 0.29
CA ALA A 182 -14.85 10.39 0.63
C ALA A 182 -15.80 11.57 0.88
N THR A 183 -15.34 12.60 1.59
CA THR A 183 -16.09 13.85 1.81
C THR A 183 -16.37 14.57 0.50
N LYS A 184 -15.40 14.67 -0.40
CA LYS A 184 -15.55 15.25 -1.74
C LYS A 184 -16.65 14.51 -2.53
N VAL A 185 -16.63 13.18 -2.54
CA VAL A 185 -17.67 12.38 -3.21
C VAL A 185 -19.05 12.65 -2.61
N SER A 186 -19.16 12.64 -1.29
CA SER A 186 -20.43 12.90 -0.59
C SER A 186 -20.97 14.30 -0.89
N PHE A 187 -20.09 15.32 -0.87
CA PHE A 187 -20.44 16.69 -1.21
C PHE A 187 -21.03 16.79 -2.63
N PHE A 188 -20.34 16.21 -3.63
CA PHE A 188 -20.83 16.27 -5.02
C PHE A 188 -22.10 15.45 -5.25
N ASN A 189 -22.31 14.37 -4.51
CA ASN A 189 -23.58 13.62 -4.54
C ASN A 189 -24.75 14.47 -4.02
N GLU A 190 -24.57 15.19 -2.91
CA GLU A 190 -25.61 16.11 -2.40
C GLU A 190 -25.81 17.31 -3.33
N LEU A 191 -24.74 17.87 -3.87
CA LEU A 191 -24.80 18.97 -4.84
C LEU A 191 -25.59 18.56 -6.09
N LYS A 192 -25.43 17.32 -6.57
CA LYS A 192 -26.21 16.80 -7.70
C LYS A 192 -27.71 16.75 -7.40
N LYS A 193 -28.09 16.36 -6.18
CA LYS A 193 -29.49 16.38 -5.76
C LYS A 193 -30.09 17.81 -5.76
N ILE A 194 -29.29 18.78 -5.29
CA ILE A 194 -29.69 20.20 -5.30
C ILE A 194 -29.83 20.70 -6.73
N PHE A 195 -28.88 20.42 -7.62
CA PHE A 195 -28.89 20.81 -9.02
C PHE A 195 -30.16 20.31 -9.73
N VAL A 196 -30.52 19.04 -9.54
CA VAL A 196 -31.72 18.43 -10.10
C VAL A 196 -33.01 19.12 -9.56
N ARG A 197 -33.06 19.36 -8.24
CA ARG A 197 -34.23 20.01 -7.62
C ARG A 197 -34.42 21.48 -8.04
N ALA A 198 -33.33 22.16 -8.35
CA ALA A 198 -33.37 23.55 -8.82
C ALA A 198 -33.85 23.69 -10.27
N ASN A 199 -34.11 22.57 -10.97
CA ASN A 199 -34.54 22.55 -12.37
C ASN A 199 -33.60 23.37 -13.27
N ALA A 200 -32.30 23.26 -13.07
CA ALA A 200 -31.31 23.95 -13.89
C ALA A 200 -31.42 23.51 -15.37
N ASN A 201 -31.34 24.48 -16.29
CA ASN A 201 -31.48 24.23 -17.72
C ASN A 201 -30.23 23.62 -18.37
N ASP A 202 -29.10 23.55 -17.63
CA ASP A 202 -27.85 23.00 -18.14
C ASP A 202 -27.69 21.51 -17.75
N SER A 203 -26.73 20.83 -18.35
CA SER A 203 -26.37 19.47 -17.96
C SER A 203 -25.51 19.45 -16.69
N TRP A 204 -25.58 18.36 -15.93
CA TRP A 204 -24.72 18.15 -14.76
C TRP A 204 -23.24 18.17 -15.14
N GLU A 205 -22.89 17.60 -16.28
CA GLU A 205 -21.53 17.52 -16.82
C GLU A 205 -20.97 18.91 -17.11
N ASN A 206 -21.77 19.76 -17.76
CA ASN A 206 -21.41 21.17 -18.01
C ASN A 206 -21.24 21.95 -16.70
N PHE A 207 -22.19 21.80 -15.77
CA PHE A 207 -22.11 22.45 -14.47
C PHE A 207 -20.81 22.09 -13.73
N ILE A 208 -20.42 20.81 -13.68
CA ILE A 208 -19.15 20.38 -13.10
C ILE A 208 -17.97 20.99 -13.84
N SER A 209 -17.99 21.01 -15.17
CA SER A 209 -16.92 21.60 -15.97
C SER A 209 -16.71 23.08 -15.68
N TYR A 210 -17.77 23.83 -15.35
CA TYR A 210 -17.67 25.23 -14.95
C TYR A 210 -17.02 25.38 -13.57
N LEU A 211 -17.37 24.52 -12.62
CA LEU A 211 -16.78 24.50 -11.27
C LEU A 211 -15.26 24.20 -11.34
N GLN A 212 -14.86 23.28 -12.22
CA GLN A 212 -13.44 22.92 -12.42
C GLN A 212 -12.57 24.04 -12.97
N LYS A 213 -13.17 25.14 -13.49
CA LYS A 213 -12.41 26.33 -13.92
C LYS A 213 -11.83 27.11 -12.72
N ASP A 214 -12.39 26.94 -11.53
CA ASP A 214 -11.82 27.48 -10.31
C ASP A 214 -10.80 26.48 -9.73
N SER A 215 -9.51 26.81 -9.82
CA SER A 215 -8.40 25.96 -9.38
C SER A 215 -8.43 25.60 -7.88
N ARG A 216 -9.24 26.30 -7.07
CA ARG A 216 -9.43 26.00 -5.64
C ARG A 216 -10.30 24.76 -5.39
N LEU A 217 -11.06 24.33 -6.39
CA LEU A 217 -11.94 23.15 -6.28
C LEU A 217 -11.25 21.83 -6.68
N GLY A 218 -10.06 21.87 -7.28
CA GLY A 218 -9.18 20.74 -7.55
C GLY A 218 -9.58 19.89 -8.74
#